data_fb0bd7d1a3f5546f29c25479d5bce7e3
#
_entry.id   fb0bd7d1a3f5546f29c25479d5bce7e3
#
_cell.length_a   1.000
_cell.length_b   1.000
_cell.length_c   1.000
_cell.angle_alpha   90.00
_cell.angle_beta   90.00
_cell.angle_gamma   90.00
#
_symmetry.space_group_name_H-M   'P 1'
#
loop_
_entity.id
_entity.type
_entity.pdbx_description
1 polymer ?
#
loop_
_entity_poly.entity_id
_entity_poly.type
_entity_poly.pdbx_seq_one_letter_code
_entity_poly.pdbx_strand_id
1 'polypeptide(L)'
;MTATPIPRTLTMSLYGDLDLSIIDELPPGRKDVITVHRKDKNRLKVFGFIRDQIKQGRQIYIVYPLIEESKKMDLKYLEDGLESITREFDKENYSIGVMHGRMRSSNKDIEMNNFLNGKIDILISTTVIEVGVNVPNASVMIIENAERFGLSQLHQLRGRVGRGKYDSYCVLM
;
A
#
# COMPACT_ATOMS: atom_id res chain seq x y z
N MET A 1 21.81 4.77 -0.50
CA MET A 1 20.86 3.84 -1.15
C MET A 1 19.52 4.54 -1.32
N THR A 2 18.85 4.37 -2.45
CA THR A 2 17.50 4.90 -2.70
C THR A 2 16.59 3.77 -3.13
N ALA A 3 15.33 3.83 -2.71
CA ALA A 3 14.30 2.86 -3.12
C ALA A 3 13.75 3.13 -4.53
N THR A 4 14.04 4.32 -5.08
CA THR A 4 13.64 4.73 -6.43
C THR A 4 14.87 4.93 -7.27
N PRO A 5 15.01 4.21 -8.40
CA PRO A 5 16.17 4.38 -9.27
C PRO A 5 16.17 5.78 -9.89
N ILE A 6 17.25 6.51 -9.70
CA ILE A 6 17.52 7.73 -10.43
C ILE A 6 18.03 7.32 -11.83
N PRO A 7 17.58 7.94 -12.93
CA PRO A 7 18.07 7.63 -14.24
C PRO A 7 19.62 7.72 -14.29
N ARG A 8 20.26 6.72 -14.88
CA ARG A 8 21.73 6.60 -14.95
C ARG A 8 22.41 7.89 -15.40
N THR A 9 21.82 8.56 -16.38
CA THR A 9 22.31 9.84 -16.91
C THR A 9 22.35 10.94 -15.85
N LEU A 10 21.35 11.00 -14.97
CA LEU A 10 21.32 11.99 -13.89
C LEU A 10 22.36 11.69 -12.82
N THR A 11 22.57 10.40 -12.49
CA THR A 11 23.60 9.96 -11.54
C THR A 11 25.00 10.29 -12.04
N MET A 12 25.28 10.06 -13.32
CA MET A 12 26.59 10.34 -13.90
C MET A 12 26.87 11.85 -14.04
N SER A 13 25.86 12.68 -14.25
CA SER A 13 26.04 14.12 -14.39
C SER A 13 26.14 14.87 -13.07
N LEU A 14 25.51 14.37 -11.99
CA LEU A 14 25.49 15.04 -10.70
C LEU A 14 26.52 14.49 -9.70
N TYR A 15 26.96 13.24 -9.86
CA TYR A 15 27.82 12.55 -8.88
C TYR A 15 28.87 11.69 -9.61
N GLY A 16 29.73 12.35 -10.39
CA GLY A 16 30.76 11.68 -11.24
C GLY A 16 31.71 10.72 -10.52
N ASP A 17 31.78 10.80 -9.18
CA ASP A 17 32.64 9.97 -8.34
C ASP A 17 31.92 8.81 -7.63
N LEU A 18 30.67 8.50 -8.01
CA LEU A 18 29.90 7.43 -7.38
C LEU A 18 29.88 6.17 -8.24
N ASP A 19 30.19 5.04 -7.62
CA ASP A 19 30.00 3.72 -8.21
C ASP A 19 28.51 3.37 -8.26
N LEU A 20 28.02 2.93 -9.41
CA LEU A 20 26.65 2.53 -9.63
C LEU A 20 26.54 1.00 -9.59
N SER A 21 25.88 0.49 -8.55
CA SER A 21 25.47 -0.91 -8.47
C SER A 21 23.97 -1.01 -8.74
N ILE A 22 23.57 -1.79 -9.74
CA ILE A 22 22.17 -2.00 -10.12
C ILE A 22 21.76 -3.39 -9.68
N ILE A 23 20.63 -3.47 -8.96
CA ILE A 23 19.94 -4.74 -8.66
C ILE A 23 18.83 -4.86 -9.70
N ASP A 24 19.02 -5.72 -10.69
CA ASP A 24 18.14 -5.90 -11.85
C ASP A 24 17.31 -7.19 -11.79
N GLU A 25 17.61 -8.05 -10.80
CA GLU A 25 16.89 -9.31 -10.60
C GLU A 25 16.03 -9.27 -9.33
N LEU A 26 14.88 -9.94 -9.39
CA LEU A 26 14.06 -10.16 -8.20
C LEU A 26 14.69 -11.24 -7.30
N PRO A 27 14.57 -11.12 -5.98
CA PRO A 27 14.99 -12.18 -5.07
C PRO A 27 14.33 -13.53 -5.43
N PRO A 28 15.01 -14.66 -5.23
CA PRO A 28 14.45 -15.98 -5.50
C PRO A 28 13.10 -16.19 -4.81
N GLY A 29 12.12 -16.72 -5.57
CA GLY A 29 10.77 -16.99 -5.07
C GLY A 29 9.84 -15.79 -5.01
N ARG A 30 10.27 -14.58 -5.37
CA ARG A 30 9.42 -13.41 -5.49
C ARG A 30 8.68 -13.43 -6.82
N LYS A 31 7.34 -13.26 -6.77
CA LYS A 31 6.50 -13.14 -7.95
C LYS A 31 6.27 -11.68 -8.32
N ASP A 32 6.03 -11.44 -9.60
CA ASP A 32 5.63 -10.13 -10.09
C ASP A 32 4.27 -9.71 -9.51
N VAL A 33 4.14 -8.42 -9.23
CA VAL A 33 2.89 -7.84 -8.76
C VAL A 33 2.04 -7.45 -9.97
N ILE A 34 0.88 -8.08 -10.11
CA ILE A 34 -0.09 -7.78 -11.16
C ILE A 34 -0.69 -6.41 -10.88
N THR A 35 -0.36 -5.42 -11.71
CA THR A 35 -0.84 -4.05 -11.55
C THR A 35 -1.96 -3.76 -12.52
N VAL A 36 -3.10 -3.28 -12.01
CA VAL A 36 -4.28 -2.96 -12.81
C VAL A 36 -4.85 -1.61 -12.42
N HIS A 37 -5.35 -0.86 -13.41
CA HIS A 37 -6.12 0.35 -13.17
C HIS A 37 -7.62 0.02 -13.24
N ARG A 38 -8.40 0.57 -12.31
CA ARG A 38 -9.86 0.45 -12.26
C ARG A 38 -10.49 1.81 -12.03
N LYS A 39 -11.51 2.11 -12.82
CA LYS A 39 -12.33 3.32 -12.63
C LYS A 39 -13.32 3.11 -11.49
N ASP A 40 -13.76 4.18 -10.88
CA ASP A 40 -14.70 4.16 -9.75
C ASP A 40 -15.98 3.35 -10.00
N LYS A 41 -16.51 3.35 -11.24
CA LYS A 41 -17.63 2.49 -11.64
C LYS A 41 -17.41 0.98 -11.41
N ASN A 42 -16.19 0.55 -11.22
CA ASN A 42 -15.82 -0.84 -10.92
C ASN A 42 -15.60 -1.10 -9.42
N ARG A 43 -15.85 -0.14 -8.55
CA ARG A 43 -15.60 -0.21 -7.09
C ARG A 43 -16.23 -1.46 -6.45
N LEU A 44 -17.47 -1.78 -6.79
CA LEU A 44 -18.14 -2.98 -6.27
C LEU A 44 -17.42 -4.28 -6.69
N LYS A 45 -16.84 -4.33 -7.89
CA LYS A 45 -16.06 -5.48 -8.34
C LYS A 45 -14.74 -5.59 -7.57
N VAL A 46 -14.12 -4.45 -7.25
CA VAL A 46 -12.91 -4.40 -6.41
C VAL A 46 -13.24 -4.87 -4.99
N PHE A 47 -14.37 -4.47 -4.42
CA PHE A 47 -14.81 -4.97 -3.12
C PHE A 47 -15.10 -6.48 -3.13
N GLY A 48 -15.72 -6.99 -4.18
CA GLY A 48 -15.89 -8.44 -4.36
C GLY A 48 -14.55 -9.17 -4.39
N PHE A 49 -13.59 -8.66 -5.15
CA PHE A 49 -12.24 -9.20 -5.20
C PHE A 49 -11.53 -9.17 -3.82
N ILE A 50 -11.65 -8.07 -3.07
CA ILE A 50 -11.11 -7.97 -1.70
C ILE A 50 -11.70 -9.08 -0.81
N ARG A 51 -13.03 -9.29 -0.84
CA ARG A 51 -13.69 -10.36 -0.07
C ARG A 51 -13.14 -11.74 -0.42
N ASP A 52 -12.95 -12.00 -1.71
CA ASP A 52 -12.42 -13.29 -2.16
C ASP A 52 -10.97 -13.50 -1.70
N GLN A 53 -10.17 -12.45 -1.67
CA GLN A 53 -8.79 -12.52 -1.16
C GLN A 53 -8.77 -12.75 0.37
N ILE A 54 -9.63 -12.07 1.13
CA ILE A 54 -9.71 -12.27 2.59
C ILE A 54 -10.21 -13.68 2.91
N LYS A 55 -11.20 -14.23 2.18
CA LYS A 55 -11.64 -15.62 2.34
C LYS A 55 -10.51 -16.63 2.12
N GLN A 56 -9.51 -16.30 1.31
CA GLN A 56 -8.31 -17.10 1.11
C GLN A 56 -7.26 -16.86 2.21
N GLY A 57 -7.59 -16.10 3.24
CA GLY A 57 -6.69 -15.74 4.34
C GLY A 57 -5.64 -14.68 3.98
N ARG A 58 -5.89 -13.84 2.96
CA ARG A 58 -4.97 -12.78 2.55
C ARG A 58 -5.31 -11.47 3.26
N GLN A 59 -4.29 -10.63 3.38
CA GLN A 59 -4.43 -9.30 3.97
C GLN A 59 -4.30 -8.21 2.90
N ILE A 60 -5.01 -7.12 3.12
CA ILE A 60 -5.21 -6.05 2.15
C ILE A 60 -4.69 -4.73 2.71
N TYR A 61 -3.91 -4.01 1.90
CA TYR A 61 -3.62 -2.59 2.11
C TYR A 61 -4.57 -1.73 1.28
N ILE A 62 -5.13 -0.68 1.88
CA ILE A 62 -5.84 0.39 1.18
C ILE A 62 -5.17 1.70 1.54
N VAL A 63 -4.63 2.39 0.53
CA VAL A 63 -3.84 3.61 0.73
C VAL A 63 -4.53 4.80 0.11
N TYR A 64 -4.72 5.83 0.92
CA TYR A 64 -5.25 7.13 0.51
C TYR A 64 -4.12 8.16 0.39
N PRO A 65 -4.17 9.07 -0.59
CA PRO A 65 -3.18 10.13 -0.71
C PRO A 65 -3.25 11.11 0.47
N LEU A 66 -2.11 11.69 0.82
CA LEU A 66 -2.05 12.89 1.63
C LEU A 66 -2.34 14.10 0.72
N ILE A 67 -3.17 15.01 1.17
CA ILE A 67 -3.47 16.25 0.47
C ILE A 67 -2.69 17.37 1.15
N GLU A 68 -1.62 17.86 0.50
CA GLU A 68 -0.69 18.83 1.07
C GLU A 68 -1.35 20.16 1.47
N GLU A 69 -2.48 20.52 0.85
CA GLU A 69 -3.11 21.83 1.02
C GLU A 69 -3.80 22.04 2.38
N SER A 70 -4.17 20.99 3.09
CA SER A 70 -4.81 21.11 4.42
C SER A 70 -4.77 19.82 5.22
N LYS A 71 -4.06 19.85 6.34
CA LYS A 71 -4.03 18.74 7.32
C LYS A 71 -5.43 18.29 7.83
N LYS A 72 -6.45 19.15 7.66
CA LYS A 72 -7.85 18.80 7.99
C LYS A 72 -8.52 18.00 6.86
N MET A 73 -8.18 18.30 5.60
CA MET A 73 -8.75 17.57 4.45
C MET A 73 -8.22 16.14 4.36
N ASP A 74 -6.95 15.91 4.71
CA ASP A 74 -6.38 14.55 4.74
C ASP A 74 -7.16 13.59 5.63
N LEU A 75 -7.53 14.07 6.83
CA LEU A 75 -8.33 13.26 7.75
C LEU A 75 -9.74 13.03 7.22
N LYS A 76 -10.36 14.03 6.62
CA LYS A 76 -11.71 13.92 6.08
C LYS A 76 -11.76 12.88 4.97
N TYR A 77 -10.81 12.89 4.03
CA TYR A 77 -10.74 11.87 2.97
C TYR A 77 -10.50 10.47 3.53
N LEU A 78 -9.66 10.36 4.54
CA LEU A 78 -9.44 9.08 5.22
C LEU A 78 -10.70 8.63 5.97
N GLU A 79 -11.40 9.54 6.64
CA GLU A 79 -12.64 9.28 7.35
C GLU A 79 -13.77 8.89 6.40
N ASP A 80 -13.97 9.61 5.29
CA ASP A 80 -14.94 9.28 4.25
C ASP A 80 -14.63 7.90 3.61
N GLY A 81 -13.35 7.64 3.37
CA GLY A 81 -12.88 6.35 2.88
C GLY A 81 -13.10 5.23 3.88
N LEU A 82 -12.78 5.46 5.15
CA LEU A 82 -13.01 4.52 6.24
C LEU A 82 -14.51 4.21 6.39
N GLU A 83 -15.36 5.23 6.34
CA GLU A 83 -16.83 5.06 6.41
C GLU A 83 -17.31 4.19 5.24
N SER A 84 -16.86 4.45 4.03
CA SER A 84 -17.21 3.66 2.85
C SER A 84 -16.79 2.19 3.00
N ILE A 85 -15.57 1.94 3.46
CA ILE A 85 -15.06 0.58 3.69
C ILE A 85 -15.79 -0.10 4.84
N THR A 86 -16.02 0.59 5.95
CA THR A 86 -16.73 0.04 7.12
C THR A 86 -18.18 -0.31 6.81
N ARG A 87 -18.83 0.46 5.93
CA ARG A 87 -20.19 0.16 5.46
C ARG A 87 -20.24 -1.07 4.57
N GLU A 88 -19.20 -1.29 3.76
CA GLU A 88 -19.13 -2.40 2.83
C GLU A 88 -18.57 -3.68 3.47
N PHE A 89 -17.67 -3.53 4.42
CA PHE A 89 -17.03 -4.62 5.16
C PHE A 89 -17.49 -4.55 6.62
N ASP A 90 -18.45 -5.38 6.94
CA ASP A 90 -19.03 -5.52 8.26
C ASP A 90 -17.95 -5.89 9.30
N LYS A 91 -17.91 -5.14 10.41
CA LYS A 91 -16.95 -5.34 11.50
C LYS A 91 -17.10 -6.68 12.23
N GLU A 92 -18.24 -7.33 12.12
CA GLU A 92 -18.45 -8.66 12.71
C GLU A 92 -17.69 -9.74 11.93
N ASN A 93 -17.50 -9.53 10.64
CA ASN A 93 -16.86 -10.49 9.73
C ASN A 93 -15.46 -10.09 9.26
N TYR A 94 -15.09 -8.81 9.37
CA TYR A 94 -13.82 -8.28 8.88
C TYR A 94 -13.14 -7.37 9.90
N SER A 95 -11.87 -7.62 10.14
CA SER A 95 -11.06 -6.78 11.03
C SER A 95 -10.38 -5.66 10.24
N ILE A 96 -10.73 -4.41 10.55
CA ILE A 96 -10.23 -3.22 9.87
C ILE A 96 -9.34 -2.44 10.83
N GLY A 97 -8.07 -2.22 10.45
CA GLY A 97 -7.14 -1.33 11.12
C GLY A 97 -6.98 -0.02 10.35
N VAL A 98 -6.64 1.05 11.06
CA VAL A 98 -6.41 2.37 10.49
C VAL A 98 -5.07 2.92 10.96
N MET A 99 -4.27 3.42 10.02
CA MET A 99 -2.97 4.01 10.32
C MET A 99 -2.76 5.31 9.54
N HIS A 100 -2.45 6.39 10.23
CA HIS A 100 -2.22 7.68 9.60
C HIS A 100 -1.09 8.47 10.26
N GLY A 101 -0.57 9.50 9.59
CA GLY A 101 0.60 10.26 9.99
C GLY A 101 0.51 10.89 11.39
N ARG A 102 -0.70 11.24 11.84
CA ARG A 102 -0.94 11.90 13.15
C ARG A 102 -1.00 10.96 14.34
N MET A 103 -1.06 9.64 14.12
CA MET A 103 -1.03 8.69 15.22
C MET A 103 0.33 8.75 15.92
N ARG A 104 0.32 8.56 17.24
CA ARG A 104 1.55 8.36 18.02
C ARG A 104 2.27 7.11 17.52
N SER A 105 3.60 7.11 17.55
CA SER A 105 4.41 5.98 17.07
C SER A 105 3.98 4.67 17.73
N SER A 106 3.76 4.67 19.04
CA SER A 106 3.30 3.50 19.78
C SER A 106 1.99 2.90 19.23
N ASN A 107 1.04 3.74 18.82
CA ASN A 107 -0.23 3.26 18.25
C ASN A 107 -0.04 2.72 16.85
N LYS A 108 0.84 3.34 16.04
CA LYS A 108 1.21 2.81 14.72
C LYS A 108 1.87 1.43 14.84
N ASP A 109 2.75 1.26 15.82
CA ASP A 109 3.43 -0.01 16.06
C ASP A 109 2.43 -1.10 16.50
N ILE A 110 1.43 -0.74 17.31
CA ILE A 110 0.36 -1.67 17.70
C ILE A 110 -0.47 -2.10 16.50
N GLU A 111 -0.95 -1.15 15.68
CA GLU A 111 -1.73 -1.46 14.48
C GLU A 111 -0.93 -2.30 13.48
N MET A 112 0.34 -1.94 13.25
CA MET A 112 1.20 -2.69 12.35
C MET A 112 1.48 -4.10 12.89
N ASN A 113 1.71 -4.28 14.19
CA ASN A 113 1.89 -5.59 14.80
C ASN A 113 0.61 -6.43 14.74
N ASN A 114 -0.57 -5.83 14.93
CA ASN A 114 -1.83 -6.53 14.74
C ASN A 114 -2.02 -6.99 13.30
N PHE A 115 -1.66 -6.15 12.32
CA PHE A 115 -1.69 -6.51 10.91
C PHE A 115 -0.66 -7.61 10.60
N LEU A 116 0.55 -7.49 11.06
CA LEU A 116 1.61 -8.51 10.87
C LEU A 116 1.20 -9.90 11.42
N ASN A 117 0.52 -9.91 12.57
CA ASN A 117 0.05 -11.13 13.23
C ASN A 117 -1.29 -11.66 12.68
N GLY A 118 -1.81 -11.08 11.59
CA GLY A 118 -3.05 -11.54 10.95
C GLY A 118 -4.33 -11.23 11.74
N LYS A 119 -4.27 -10.31 12.72
CA LYS A 119 -5.45 -9.87 13.47
C LYS A 119 -6.27 -8.80 12.74
N ILE A 120 -5.74 -8.25 11.67
CA ILE A 120 -6.36 -7.24 10.83
C ILE A 120 -6.35 -7.77 9.39
N ASP A 121 -7.51 -7.77 8.74
CA ASP A 121 -7.69 -8.20 7.36
C ASP A 121 -7.42 -7.06 6.39
N ILE A 122 -7.90 -5.86 6.73
CA ILE A 122 -7.78 -4.66 5.90
C ILE A 122 -7.09 -3.57 6.71
N LEU A 123 -5.90 -3.15 6.28
CA LEU A 123 -5.21 -2.00 6.84
C LEU A 123 -5.40 -0.79 5.93
N ILE A 124 -6.16 0.20 6.42
CA ILE A 124 -6.36 1.48 5.75
C ILE A 124 -5.30 2.44 6.22
N SER A 125 -4.58 3.08 5.29
CA SER A 125 -3.57 4.05 5.68
C SER A 125 -3.48 5.24 4.74
N THR A 126 -2.92 6.33 5.24
CA THR A 126 -2.30 7.36 4.42
C THR A 126 -0.88 6.91 4.06
N THR A 127 -0.15 7.63 3.23
CA THR A 127 1.16 7.29 2.64
C THR A 127 2.25 6.79 3.59
N VAL A 128 2.00 6.73 4.89
CA VAL A 128 2.99 6.43 5.95
C VAL A 128 3.35 4.95 6.08
N ILE A 129 3.05 4.10 5.09
CA ILE A 129 3.59 2.72 5.06
C ILE A 129 5.09 2.75 4.69
N GLU A 130 5.81 3.74 5.18
CA GLU A 130 7.25 3.92 4.93
C GLU A 130 8.10 2.99 5.79
N VAL A 131 7.56 2.46 6.86
CA VAL A 131 8.32 1.61 7.77
C VAL A 131 8.49 0.23 7.15
N GLY A 132 9.71 -0.18 6.95
CA GLY A 132 10.18 -1.40 6.29
C GLY A 132 9.69 -2.73 6.87
N VAL A 133 8.47 -2.78 7.39
CA VAL A 133 7.85 -4.00 7.90
C VAL A 133 7.43 -4.87 6.73
N ASN A 134 7.93 -6.09 6.73
CA ASN A 134 7.58 -7.10 5.75
C ASN A 134 6.34 -7.87 6.25
N VAL A 135 5.23 -7.78 5.52
CA VAL A 135 4.00 -8.55 5.79
C VAL A 135 3.80 -9.54 4.63
N PRO A 136 4.33 -10.77 4.73
CA PRO A 136 4.31 -11.73 3.62
C PRO A 136 2.89 -12.13 3.18
N ASN A 137 1.91 -12.03 4.09
CA ASN A 137 0.52 -12.38 3.83
C ASN A 137 -0.28 -11.24 3.17
N ALA A 138 0.24 -10.01 3.17
CA ALA A 138 -0.37 -8.88 2.48
C ALA A 138 -0.11 -9.00 0.96
N SER A 139 -1.11 -9.49 0.23
CA SER A 139 -1.00 -9.76 -1.20
C SER A 139 -1.73 -8.75 -2.08
N VAL A 140 -2.55 -7.87 -1.50
CA VAL A 140 -3.31 -6.88 -2.25
C VAL A 140 -3.02 -5.47 -1.75
N MET A 141 -2.71 -4.58 -2.69
CA MET A 141 -2.56 -3.15 -2.48
C MET A 141 -3.61 -2.42 -3.30
N ILE A 142 -4.48 -1.68 -2.65
CA ILE A 142 -5.41 -0.75 -3.31
C ILE A 142 -4.89 0.65 -3.09
N ILE A 143 -4.72 1.42 -4.16
CA ILE A 143 -4.28 2.82 -4.09
C ILE A 143 -5.41 3.69 -4.59
N GLU A 144 -6.04 4.39 -3.67
CA GLU A 144 -7.13 5.31 -3.96
C GLU A 144 -6.61 6.65 -4.50
N ASN A 145 -7.32 7.23 -5.47
CA ASN A 145 -6.91 8.45 -6.15
C ASN A 145 -5.44 8.39 -6.63
N ALA A 146 -5.11 7.32 -7.34
CA ALA A 146 -3.74 7.01 -7.75
C ALA A 146 -3.07 8.12 -8.57
N GLU A 147 -3.85 8.97 -9.27
CA GLU A 147 -3.37 10.13 -10.02
C GLU A 147 -2.72 11.20 -9.14
N ARG A 148 -2.95 11.16 -7.82
CA ARG A 148 -2.36 12.11 -6.85
C ARG A 148 -0.99 11.68 -6.33
N PHE A 149 -0.56 10.48 -6.70
CA PHE A 149 0.76 9.96 -6.31
C PHE A 149 1.77 10.16 -7.41
N GLY A 150 2.99 10.50 -7.04
CA GLY A 150 4.13 10.44 -7.96
C GLY A 150 4.45 8.99 -8.34
N LEU A 151 5.00 8.77 -9.54
CA LEU A 151 5.35 7.43 -10.03
C LEU A 151 6.28 6.67 -9.09
N SER A 152 7.23 7.35 -8.45
CA SER A 152 8.14 6.74 -7.47
C SER A 152 7.40 6.25 -6.23
N GLN A 153 6.39 7.00 -5.76
CA GLN A 153 5.55 6.61 -4.63
C GLN A 153 4.69 5.40 -4.97
N LEU A 154 4.06 5.40 -6.16
CA LEU A 154 3.30 4.24 -6.65
C LEU A 154 4.18 2.99 -6.73
N HIS A 155 5.42 3.14 -7.22
CA HIS A 155 6.37 2.03 -7.27
C HIS A 155 6.74 1.52 -5.86
N GLN A 156 6.97 2.40 -4.91
CA GLN A 156 7.25 2.03 -3.52
C GLN A 156 6.07 1.31 -2.86
N LEU A 157 4.85 1.85 -3.02
CA LEU A 157 3.64 1.24 -2.49
C LEU A 157 3.40 -0.15 -3.11
N ARG A 158 3.51 -0.29 -4.43
CA ARG A 158 3.45 -1.58 -5.12
C ARG A 158 4.45 -2.58 -4.55
N GLY A 159 5.66 -2.14 -4.24
CA GLY A 159 6.71 -2.96 -3.65
C GLY A 159 6.45 -3.43 -2.21
N ARG A 160 5.37 -2.98 -1.57
CA ARG A 160 4.97 -3.44 -0.23
C ARG A 160 4.23 -4.78 -0.25
N VAL A 161 3.68 -5.17 -1.38
CA VAL A 161 3.10 -6.49 -1.62
C VAL A 161 4.03 -7.35 -2.51
N GLY A 162 3.70 -8.60 -2.74
CA GLY A 162 4.54 -9.51 -3.53
C GLY A 162 5.75 -10.03 -2.77
N ARG A 163 5.69 -10.10 -1.43
CA ARG A 163 6.78 -10.55 -0.57
C ARG A 163 6.56 -11.96 -0.03
N GLY A 164 5.44 -12.56 -0.35
CA GLY A 164 5.08 -13.93 0.00
C GLY A 164 5.05 -14.85 -1.22
N LYS A 165 4.63 -16.09 -0.99
CA LYS A 165 4.50 -17.14 -2.04
C LYS A 165 3.26 -17.01 -2.93
N TYR A 166 2.38 -16.06 -2.60
CA TYR A 166 1.07 -15.91 -3.24
C TYR A 166 1.13 -14.87 -4.36
N ASP A 167 0.22 -14.99 -5.31
CA ASP A 167 0.03 -13.98 -6.33
C ASP A 167 -0.40 -12.66 -5.67
N SER A 168 0.15 -11.58 -6.13
CA SER A 168 -0.04 -10.28 -5.52
C SER A 168 -0.52 -9.25 -6.52
N TYR A 169 -1.34 -8.34 -6.05
CA TYR A 169 -2.09 -7.42 -6.88
C TYR A 169 -1.94 -5.98 -6.37
N CYS A 170 -1.76 -5.06 -7.31
CA CYS A 170 -1.81 -3.63 -7.05
C CYS A 170 -2.91 -3.01 -7.90
N VAL A 171 -3.96 -2.51 -7.28
CA VAL A 171 -5.11 -1.90 -7.94
C VAL A 171 -5.03 -0.39 -7.77
N LEU A 172 -4.94 0.33 -8.87
CA LEU A 172 -4.97 1.78 -8.92
C LEU A 172 -6.42 2.21 -9.18
N MET A 173 -6.97 3.02 -8.27
CA MET A 173 -8.34 3.55 -8.33
C MET A 173 -8.31 5.05 -8.63
#